data_b0adb059780ea87120a36b46e008213c
#
_entry.id   b0adb059780ea87120a36b46e008213c
#
_cell.length_a   1.000
_cell.length_b   1.000
_cell.length_c   1.000
_cell.angle_alpha   90.00
_cell.angle_beta   90.00
_cell.angle_gamma   90.00
#
_symmetry.space_group_name_H-M   'P 1'
#
loop_
_entity.id
_entity.type
_entity.pdbx_description
1 polymer ?
#
loop_
_entity_poly.entity_id
_entity_poly.type
_entity_poly.pdbx_seq_one_letter_code
_entity_poly.pdbx_strand_id
1 'polypeptide(L)'
;MVTGGIAPNTEGGVFPGAAGLFDADDVANHKIVTDRVHGSDGKIAMQILHAGRYAYGPNCVAPSPIKSPISPFVPAELDAVGIEKQIDDIVTTACRARDAGYDGVEIMGSEGYFINQFLVLHTNKRTDQWGWLL
;
A
#
# COMPACT_ATOMS: atom_id res chain seq x y z
N MET A 1 -10.07 6.95 -15.13
CA MET A 1 -10.13 5.60 -14.53
C MET A 1 -9.19 5.50 -13.33
N VAL A 2 -9.29 4.43 -12.53
CA VAL A 2 -8.35 4.14 -11.44
C VAL A 2 -7.82 2.72 -11.66
N THR A 3 -6.54 2.48 -11.35
CA THR A 3 -5.96 1.12 -11.46
C THR A 3 -6.53 0.19 -10.38
N GLY A 4 -6.22 -1.10 -10.47
CA GLY A 4 -6.21 -1.99 -9.31
C GLY A 4 -5.12 -1.58 -8.32
N GLY A 5 -5.10 -2.19 -7.14
CA GLY A 5 -4.15 -1.85 -6.08
C GLY A 5 -2.69 -2.14 -6.47
N ILE A 6 -1.84 -1.14 -6.34
CA ILE A 6 -0.40 -1.18 -6.59
C ILE A 6 0.32 -1.08 -5.24
N ALA A 7 1.16 -2.06 -4.93
CA ALA A 7 1.88 -2.10 -3.66
C ALA A 7 2.98 -1.03 -3.60
N PRO A 8 3.14 -0.32 -2.47
CA PRO A 8 4.23 0.65 -2.28
C PRO A 8 5.57 -0.02 -1.98
N ASN A 9 5.55 -1.25 -1.46
CA ASN A 9 6.71 -2.05 -1.15
C ASN A 9 6.35 -3.55 -1.15
N THR A 10 7.33 -4.41 -0.95
CA THR A 10 7.13 -5.87 -0.96
C THR A 10 6.34 -6.39 0.24
N GLU A 11 6.36 -5.69 1.36
CA GLU A 11 5.62 -6.03 2.59
C GLU A 11 4.12 -5.79 2.41
N GLY A 12 3.77 -4.79 1.59
CA GLY A 12 2.39 -4.37 1.33
C GLY A 12 1.70 -5.09 0.17
N GLY A 13 2.39 -5.97 -0.53
CA GLY A 13 1.80 -6.74 -1.63
C GLY A 13 0.69 -7.68 -1.16
N VAL A 14 -0.42 -7.75 -1.90
CA VAL A 14 -1.55 -8.62 -1.53
C VAL A 14 -1.15 -10.10 -1.58
N PHE A 15 -0.32 -10.49 -2.54
CA PHE A 15 0.22 -11.85 -2.71
C PHE A 15 1.60 -11.77 -3.39
N PRO A 16 2.40 -12.84 -3.35
CA PRO A 16 3.69 -12.88 -4.05
C PRO A 16 3.54 -12.61 -5.55
N GLY A 17 4.27 -11.61 -6.07
CA GLY A 17 4.15 -11.17 -7.46
C GLY A 17 2.98 -10.21 -7.73
N ALA A 18 2.30 -9.69 -6.70
CA ALA A 18 1.35 -8.60 -6.87
C ALA A 18 2.02 -7.37 -7.50
N ALA A 19 1.24 -6.62 -8.26
CA ALA A 19 1.74 -5.40 -8.90
C ALA A 19 2.25 -4.39 -7.86
N GLY A 20 3.40 -3.80 -8.15
CA GLY A 20 4.04 -2.77 -7.34
C GLY A 20 4.67 -1.69 -8.20
N LEU A 21 5.20 -0.67 -7.55
CA LEU A 21 5.94 0.41 -8.22
C LEU A 21 7.22 0.71 -7.42
N PHE A 22 8.20 -0.22 -7.55
CA PHE A 22 9.36 -0.29 -6.65
C PHE A 22 10.61 0.37 -7.21
N ASP A 23 10.77 0.43 -8.53
CA ASP A 23 11.98 0.89 -9.19
C ASP A 23 11.71 1.62 -10.52
N ALA A 24 12.78 1.94 -11.25
CA ALA A 24 12.71 2.65 -12.53
C ALA A 24 12.12 1.79 -13.65
N ASP A 25 12.30 0.48 -13.61
CA ASP A 25 11.75 -0.43 -14.62
C ASP A 25 10.23 -0.54 -14.45
N ASP A 26 9.76 -0.57 -13.21
CA ASP A 26 8.32 -0.49 -12.91
C ASP A 26 7.74 0.84 -13.42
N VAL A 27 8.42 1.97 -13.18
CA VAL A 27 7.98 3.29 -13.68
C VAL A 27 7.86 3.27 -15.22
N ALA A 28 8.83 2.71 -15.92
CA ALA A 28 8.81 2.60 -17.38
C ALA A 28 7.64 1.73 -17.88
N ASN A 29 7.37 0.61 -17.19
CA ASN A 29 6.25 -0.27 -17.52
C ASN A 29 4.90 0.40 -17.28
N HIS A 30 4.73 1.09 -16.16
CA HIS A 30 3.52 1.85 -15.84
C HIS A 30 3.29 2.98 -16.83
N LYS A 31 4.38 3.63 -17.31
CA LYS A 31 4.31 4.69 -18.31
C LYS A 31 3.67 4.24 -19.63
N ILE A 32 3.89 3.01 -20.06
CA ILE A 32 3.23 2.44 -21.24
C ILE A 32 1.69 2.49 -21.10
N VAL A 33 1.19 2.22 -19.91
CA VAL A 33 -0.25 2.22 -19.62
C VAL A 33 -0.80 3.66 -19.62
N THR A 34 -0.14 4.57 -18.92
CA THR A 34 -0.58 5.98 -18.83
C THR A 34 -0.55 6.66 -20.18
N ASP A 35 0.53 6.46 -20.98
CA ASP A 35 0.64 7.00 -22.35
C ASP A 35 -0.49 6.47 -23.24
N ARG A 36 -0.89 5.20 -23.09
CA ARG A 36 -1.99 4.62 -23.87
C ARG A 36 -3.34 5.23 -23.51
N VAL A 37 -3.58 5.47 -22.22
CA VAL A 37 -4.81 6.12 -21.75
C VAL A 37 -4.86 7.58 -22.24
N HIS A 38 -3.76 8.31 -22.11
CA HIS A 38 -3.68 9.70 -22.57
C HIS A 38 -3.81 9.82 -24.10
N GLY A 39 -3.27 8.86 -24.85
CA GLY A 39 -3.44 8.80 -26.31
C GLY A 39 -4.90 8.59 -26.76
N SER A 40 -5.80 8.31 -25.83
CA SER A 40 -7.25 8.21 -26.03
C SER A 40 -8.02 9.33 -25.31
N ASP A 41 -7.37 10.44 -25.00
CA ASP A 41 -7.92 11.58 -24.23
C ASP A 41 -8.45 11.19 -22.83
N GLY A 42 -7.99 10.05 -22.29
CA GLY A 42 -8.41 9.55 -20.97
C GLY A 42 -7.57 10.14 -19.85
N LYS A 43 -8.08 9.98 -18.61
CA LYS A 43 -7.36 10.26 -17.35
C LYS A 43 -7.27 9.02 -16.51
N ILE A 44 -6.11 8.85 -15.81
CA ILE A 44 -5.86 7.68 -14.99
C ILE A 44 -5.17 8.05 -13.68
N ALA A 45 -5.75 7.59 -12.57
CA ALA A 45 -5.11 7.64 -11.25
C ALA A 45 -4.61 6.24 -10.86
N MET A 46 -3.55 6.19 -10.07
CA MET A 46 -3.04 4.96 -9.50
C MET A 46 -3.58 4.76 -8.09
N GLN A 47 -4.14 3.59 -7.81
CA GLN A 47 -4.49 3.19 -6.45
C GLN A 47 -3.25 2.63 -5.74
N ILE A 48 -2.78 3.31 -4.70
CA ILE A 48 -1.72 2.80 -3.81
C ILE A 48 -2.38 1.98 -2.72
N LEU A 49 -2.10 0.68 -2.69
CA LEU A 49 -2.66 -0.27 -1.75
C LEU A 49 -1.57 -1.01 -1.00
N HIS A 50 -1.55 -0.86 0.32
CA HIS A 50 -0.75 -1.67 1.23
C HIS A 50 -1.67 -2.65 1.97
N ALA A 51 -1.47 -3.95 1.75
CA ALA A 51 -2.40 -4.98 2.25
C ALA A 51 -2.38 -5.13 3.79
N GLY A 52 -1.26 -4.76 4.44
CA GLY A 52 -1.12 -4.94 5.88
C GLY A 52 -1.25 -6.42 6.28
N ARG A 53 -2.00 -6.72 7.34
CA ARG A 53 -2.24 -8.10 7.80
C ARG A 53 -3.00 -8.99 6.80
N TYR A 54 -3.51 -8.41 5.72
CA TYR A 54 -4.18 -9.17 4.65
C TYR A 54 -3.19 -9.66 3.58
N ALA A 55 -1.94 -9.19 3.61
CA ALA A 55 -0.92 -9.69 2.69
C ALA A 55 -0.74 -11.20 2.84
N TYR A 56 -0.72 -11.87 1.71
CA TYR A 56 -0.55 -13.32 1.66
C TYR A 56 0.93 -13.68 1.49
N GLY A 57 1.73 -13.27 2.49
CA GLY A 57 3.17 -13.47 2.53
C GLY A 57 3.74 -13.42 3.95
N PRO A 58 4.88 -14.10 4.19
CA PRO A 58 5.47 -14.22 5.54
C PRO A 58 6.01 -12.90 6.08
N ASN A 59 6.25 -11.91 5.21
CA ASN A 59 6.81 -10.60 5.57
C ASN A 59 5.73 -9.54 5.83
N CYS A 60 4.46 -9.94 5.97
CA CYS A 60 3.38 -9.01 6.21
C CYS A 60 3.56 -8.26 7.53
N VAL A 61 3.18 -6.99 7.54
CA VAL A 61 3.31 -6.08 8.68
C VAL A 61 1.97 -5.44 9.01
N ALA A 62 1.80 -5.03 10.27
CA ALA A 62 0.55 -4.40 10.74
C ALA A 62 0.82 -3.55 11.98
N PRO A 63 -0.14 -2.70 12.42
CA PRO A 63 -0.03 -1.96 13.67
C PRO A 63 0.09 -2.85 14.91
N SER A 64 -0.50 -4.04 14.87
CA SER A 64 -0.41 -5.05 15.94
C SER A 64 -0.36 -6.46 15.35
N PRO A 65 0.23 -7.46 16.04
CA PRO A 65 0.46 -8.80 15.50
C PRO A 65 -0.81 -9.66 15.52
N ILE A 66 -1.89 -9.14 14.97
CA ILE A 66 -3.21 -9.77 14.98
C ILE A 66 -3.45 -10.42 13.61
N LYS A 67 -3.42 -11.74 13.58
CA LYS A 67 -3.65 -12.53 12.38
C LYS A 67 -5.01 -12.20 11.73
N SER A 68 -5.01 -12.10 10.41
CA SER A 68 -6.24 -12.00 9.61
C SER A 68 -6.90 -13.39 9.46
N PRO A 69 -8.23 -13.48 9.41
CA PRO A 69 -8.91 -14.74 9.12
C PRO A 69 -8.68 -15.25 7.69
N ILE A 70 -8.27 -14.38 6.76
CA ILE A 70 -8.07 -14.72 5.34
C ILE A 70 -6.61 -14.96 4.96
N SER A 71 -5.66 -14.79 5.89
CA SER A 71 -4.24 -15.05 5.64
C SER A 71 -3.69 -16.09 6.63
N PRO A 72 -2.85 -17.03 6.20
CA PRO A 72 -2.20 -17.98 7.11
C PRO A 72 -1.12 -17.34 7.97
N PHE A 73 -0.63 -16.16 7.61
CA PHE A 73 0.48 -15.49 8.27
C PHE A 73 0.03 -14.59 9.42
N VAL A 74 0.85 -14.51 10.46
CA VAL A 74 0.72 -13.52 11.53
C VAL A 74 1.60 -12.34 11.14
N PRO A 75 1.07 -11.11 11.04
CA PRO A 75 1.88 -9.96 10.68
C PRO A 75 2.88 -9.63 11.79
N ALA A 76 4.05 -9.13 11.41
CA ALA A 76 4.95 -8.50 12.35
C ALA A 76 4.39 -7.15 12.79
N GLU A 77 4.43 -6.86 14.09
CA GLU A 77 4.10 -5.54 14.60
C GLU A 77 5.18 -4.55 14.20
N LEU A 78 4.79 -3.42 13.62
CA LEU A 78 5.70 -2.33 13.29
C LEU A 78 6.07 -1.54 14.55
N ASP A 79 7.34 -1.23 14.72
CA ASP A 79 7.77 -0.17 15.62
C ASP A 79 7.56 1.22 14.97
N ALA A 80 7.89 2.30 15.69
CA ALA A 80 7.72 3.66 15.17
C ALA A 80 8.55 3.91 13.90
N VAL A 81 9.77 3.37 13.83
CA VAL A 81 10.63 3.50 12.65
C VAL A 81 10.05 2.74 11.45
N GLY A 82 9.52 1.54 11.69
CA GLY A 82 8.85 0.75 10.67
C GLY A 82 7.59 1.44 10.12
N ILE A 83 6.83 2.14 10.96
CA ILE A 83 5.65 2.91 10.52
C ILE A 83 6.09 4.09 9.64
N GLU A 84 7.09 4.86 10.05
CA GLU A 84 7.64 5.97 9.24
C GLU A 84 8.14 5.46 7.88
N LYS A 85 8.83 4.31 7.87
CA LYS A 85 9.23 3.65 6.61
C LYS A 85 8.03 3.38 5.69
N GLN A 86 6.92 2.87 6.22
CA GLN A 86 5.74 2.61 5.40
C GLN A 86 5.15 3.90 4.82
N ILE A 87 5.16 4.98 5.60
CA ILE A 87 4.74 6.31 5.14
C ILE A 87 5.65 6.79 4.00
N ASP A 88 6.96 6.71 4.18
CA ASP A 88 7.95 7.11 3.18
C ASP A 88 7.84 6.29 1.89
N ASP A 89 7.56 4.99 1.99
CA ASP A 89 7.34 4.11 0.85
C ASP A 89 6.09 4.54 0.05
N ILE A 90 5.00 4.89 0.74
CA ILE A 90 3.78 5.41 0.10
C ILE A 90 4.05 6.74 -0.61
N VAL A 91 4.77 7.66 0.05
CA VAL A 91 5.16 8.96 -0.54
C VAL A 91 6.05 8.74 -1.76
N THR A 92 7.05 7.88 -1.65
CA THR A 92 7.95 7.55 -2.76
C THR A 92 7.19 6.96 -3.94
N THR A 93 6.24 6.07 -3.67
CA THR A 93 5.38 5.47 -4.70
C THR A 93 4.49 6.51 -5.38
N ALA A 94 3.96 7.47 -4.62
CA ALA A 94 3.20 8.58 -5.20
C ALA A 94 4.07 9.46 -6.12
N CYS A 95 5.33 9.72 -5.76
CA CYS A 95 6.28 10.42 -6.63
C CYS A 95 6.57 9.61 -7.90
N ARG A 96 6.82 8.31 -7.79
CA ARG A 96 7.01 7.43 -8.95
C ARG A 96 5.78 7.36 -9.85
N ALA A 97 4.58 7.37 -9.28
CA ALA A 97 3.34 7.42 -10.04
C ALA A 97 3.26 8.69 -10.90
N ARG A 98 3.61 9.85 -10.34
CA ARG A 98 3.73 11.09 -11.11
C ARG A 98 4.73 10.95 -12.25
N ASP A 99 5.91 10.37 -11.98
CA ASP A 99 6.98 10.19 -12.98
C ASP A 99 6.56 9.17 -14.08
N ALA A 100 5.71 8.20 -13.73
CA ALA A 100 5.06 7.29 -14.66
C ALA A 100 3.87 7.91 -15.44
N GLY A 101 3.54 9.18 -15.18
CA GLY A 101 2.53 9.93 -15.93
C GLY A 101 1.10 9.75 -15.43
N TYR A 102 0.86 9.24 -14.24
CA TYR A 102 -0.47 9.22 -13.63
C TYR A 102 -0.98 10.64 -13.34
N ASP A 103 -2.25 10.89 -13.59
CA ASP A 103 -2.91 12.18 -13.30
C ASP A 103 -3.17 12.42 -11.82
N GLY A 104 -3.08 11.38 -11.00
CA GLY A 104 -3.23 11.44 -9.56
C GLY A 104 -3.03 10.08 -8.91
N VAL A 105 -3.11 10.04 -7.59
CA VAL A 105 -3.10 8.80 -6.80
C VAL A 105 -4.32 8.74 -5.90
N GLU A 106 -4.83 7.53 -5.69
CA GLU A 106 -5.76 7.18 -4.65
C GLU A 106 -5.00 6.39 -3.58
N ILE A 107 -5.01 6.86 -2.34
CA ILE A 107 -4.40 6.14 -1.22
C ILE A 107 -5.50 5.32 -0.54
N MET A 108 -5.39 3.99 -0.61
CA MET A 108 -6.40 3.07 -0.10
C MET A 108 -6.44 3.09 1.43
N GLY A 109 -7.42 3.78 2.00
CA GLY A 109 -7.63 3.91 3.45
C GLY A 109 -8.79 3.08 4.00
N SER A 110 -9.44 2.24 3.19
CA SER A 110 -10.65 1.49 3.53
C SER A 110 -10.45 -0.03 3.49
N GLU A 111 -11.54 -0.78 3.59
CA GLU A 111 -11.69 -2.22 3.34
C GLU A 111 -10.83 -3.14 4.22
N GLY A 112 -10.36 -2.64 5.39
CA GLY A 112 -9.54 -3.43 6.31
C GLY A 112 -8.07 -3.52 5.92
N TYR A 113 -7.61 -2.78 4.91
CA TYR A 113 -6.20 -2.69 4.52
C TYR A 113 -5.37 -1.87 5.51
N PHE A 114 -4.10 -1.65 5.23
CA PHE A 114 -3.09 -1.16 6.18
C PHE A 114 -3.51 0.08 6.97
N ILE A 115 -3.94 1.15 6.30
CA ILE A 115 -4.36 2.39 6.96
C ILE A 115 -5.60 2.15 7.84
N ASN A 116 -6.58 1.41 7.31
CA ASN A 116 -7.79 1.06 8.07
C ASN A 116 -7.46 0.24 9.33
N GLN A 117 -6.40 -0.57 9.29
CA GLN A 117 -5.95 -1.36 10.45
C GLN A 117 -5.47 -0.47 11.61
N PHE A 118 -4.96 0.73 11.34
CA PHE A 118 -4.62 1.72 12.38
C PHE A 118 -5.87 2.40 12.96
N LEU A 119 -6.93 2.55 12.16
CA LEU A 119 -8.15 3.26 12.54
C LEU A 119 -9.14 2.40 13.34
N VAL A 120 -8.96 1.08 13.38
CA VAL A 120 -9.91 0.14 13.99
C VAL A 120 -9.34 -0.44 15.28
N LEU A 121 -10.02 -0.21 16.41
CA LEU A 121 -9.61 -0.73 17.73
C LEU A 121 -9.37 -2.25 17.78
N HIS A 122 -10.08 -3.01 16.95
CA HIS A 122 -9.90 -4.46 16.87
C HIS A 122 -8.51 -4.84 16.33
N THR A 123 -7.96 -4.06 15.41
CA THR A 123 -6.71 -4.36 14.72
C THR A 123 -5.53 -3.53 15.22
N ASN A 124 -5.77 -2.46 15.97
CA ASN A 124 -4.76 -1.62 16.56
C ASN A 124 -4.84 -1.68 18.09
N LYS A 125 -3.88 -2.36 18.71
CA LYS A 125 -3.75 -2.50 20.18
C LYS A 125 -2.53 -1.72 20.72
N ARG A 126 -2.02 -0.79 19.94
CA ARG A 126 -0.86 0.03 20.31
C ARG A 126 -1.20 0.99 21.44
N THR A 127 -0.18 1.30 22.24
CA THR A 127 -0.25 2.27 23.34
C THR A 127 0.67 3.47 23.14
N ASP A 128 1.31 3.57 21.97
CA ASP A 128 2.13 4.70 21.57
C ASP A 128 1.32 5.74 20.76
N GLN A 129 2.02 6.73 20.19
CA GLN A 129 1.39 7.80 19.39
C GLN A 129 0.59 7.31 18.16
N TRP A 130 0.81 6.07 17.73
CA TRP A 130 0.10 5.43 16.61
C TRP A 130 -1.08 4.56 17.09
N GLY A 131 -1.31 4.52 18.39
CA GLY A 131 -2.46 3.87 19.02
C GLY A 131 -3.63 4.82 19.21
N TRP A 132 -4.71 4.29 19.75
CA TRP A 132 -5.84 5.10 20.20
C TRP A 132 -5.50 5.68 21.56
N LEU A 133 -5.22 6.99 21.60
CA LEU A 133 -5.19 7.76 22.84
C LEU A 133 -6.66 8.03 23.22
N LEU A 134 -7.18 7.27 24.17
CA LEU A 134 -8.40 7.58 24.88
C LEU A 134 -8.03 8.28 26.18
#